data_a105466dd73597cbf4dee62ad69f101e
#
_entry.id   a105466dd73597cbf4dee62ad69f101e
#
_cell.length_a   1.000
_cell.length_b   1.000
_cell.length_c   1.000
_cell.angle_alpha   90.00
_cell.angle_beta   90.00
_cell.angle_gamma   90.00
#
_symmetry.space_group_name_H-M   'P 1'
#
loop_
_entity.id
_entity.type
_entity.pdbx_description
1 polymer ?
#
loop_
_entity_poly.entity_id
_entity_poly.type
_entity_poly.pdbx_seq_one_letter_code
_entity_poly.pdbx_strand_id
1 'polypeptide(L)'
;MFTFLKRALSAFAAVIAIGAVLSTHPSALAQGSRPSKAPSSVLPTGGGKALLDTSDTVILLLDHQTGLFQTVKDVELAELRRNVVMLARLATLLKIPVITSASEPGGPNGPLMPEIHEFAPHAVYVPRKGEVNSWDNEDFVKTVRATGRKTLIIAGVWTSVCVMFPALDAKAAGFKVYAVMDASGDPSDLASRTTLARFAQAGVIPTSTNAVLSETHRTWNRPEAAELAKLYGLVAPNYAAVAESYQKAQDVIKQQKK
;
A
#
# COMPACT_ATOMS: atom_id res chain seq x y z
N MET A 1 -7.69 27.25 44.96
CA MET A 1 -7.39 27.02 43.56
C MET A 1 -6.38 25.89 43.37
N PHE A 2 -6.50 24.79 44.16
CA PHE A 2 -5.54 23.67 44.14
C PHE A 2 -6.20 22.28 44.21
N THR A 3 -7.52 22.20 43.95
CA THR A 3 -8.28 20.94 44.15
C THR A 3 -8.75 20.31 42.84
N PHE A 4 -8.50 20.88 41.68
CA PHE A 4 -8.95 20.36 40.38
C PHE A 4 -7.90 19.54 39.63
N LEU A 5 -6.63 19.57 40.05
CA LEU A 5 -5.53 18.89 39.32
C LEU A 5 -5.30 17.42 39.76
N LYS A 6 -5.91 16.97 40.86
CA LYS A 6 -5.74 15.59 41.35
C LYS A 6 -6.73 14.56 40.79
N ARG A 7 -7.78 14.99 40.08
CA ARG A 7 -8.78 14.06 39.50
C ARG A 7 -8.51 13.66 38.03
N ALA A 8 -7.61 14.37 37.34
CA ALA A 8 -7.27 14.05 35.93
C ALA A 8 -6.21 12.95 35.79
N LEU A 9 -5.44 12.66 36.83
CA LEU A 9 -4.38 11.62 36.76
C LEU A 9 -4.86 10.20 37.11
N SER A 10 -6.06 10.02 37.68
CA SER A 10 -6.55 8.69 38.07
C SER A 10 -7.26 7.92 36.94
N ALA A 11 -7.61 8.57 35.82
CA ALA A 11 -8.32 7.92 34.71
C ALA A 11 -7.37 7.28 33.68
N PHE A 12 -6.08 7.55 33.70
CA PHE A 12 -5.12 7.04 32.73
C PHE A 12 -4.34 5.79 33.20
N ALA A 13 -4.48 5.42 34.48
CA ALA A 13 -3.75 4.28 35.06
C ALA A 13 -4.45 2.91 34.93
N ALA A 14 -5.66 2.86 34.36
CA ALA A 14 -6.48 1.63 34.35
C ALA A 14 -6.42 0.80 33.05
N VAL A 15 -5.59 1.16 32.06
CA VAL A 15 -5.55 0.45 30.76
C VAL A 15 -4.27 -0.33 30.51
N ILE A 16 -3.28 -0.28 31.43
CA ILE A 16 -1.98 -0.99 31.25
C ILE A 16 -1.75 -2.01 32.38
N ALA A 17 -2.76 -2.81 32.72
CA ALA A 17 -2.57 -3.91 33.65
C ALA A 17 -3.27 -5.17 33.11
N ILE A 18 -2.79 -5.70 31.99
CA ILE A 18 -3.10 -7.09 31.58
C ILE A 18 -1.81 -7.76 31.12
N GLY A 19 -1.31 -8.67 31.92
CA GLY A 19 -0.55 -9.81 31.48
C GLY A 19 0.96 -9.87 31.75
N ALA A 20 1.37 -9.96 33.01
CA ALA A 20 2.62 -10.65 33.34
C ALA A 20 2.29 -11.79 34.28
N VAL A 21 1.98 -12.96 33.74
CA VAL A 21 2.01 -14.23 34.49
C VAL A 21 3.38 -14.87 34.21
N LEU A 22 4.28 -14.78 35.19
CA LEU A 22 5.53 -15.53 35.23
C LEU A 22 5.19 -17.00 35.62
N SER A 23 5.26 -17.89 34.66
CA SER A 23 5.37 -19.33 34.94
C SER A 23 6.79 -19.80 34.75
N THR A 24 7.42 -20.15 35.88
CA THR A 24 8.72 -20.85 35.94
C THR A 24 8.53 -22.31 35.54
N HIS A 25 9.22 -22.79 34.53
CA HIS A 25 9.37 -24.21 34.23
C HIS A 25 10.85 -24.55 34.02
N PRO A 26 11.30 -25.72 34.45
CA PRO A 26 12.73 -26.06 34.49
C PRO A 26 13.27 -26.46 33.11
N SER A 27 14.54 -26.15 32.91
CA SER A 27 15.32 -26.45 31.71
C SER A 27 15.42 -27.94 31.44
N ALA A 28 14.98 -28.38 30.25
CA ALA A 28 15.37 -29.66 29.68
C ALA A 28 16.31 -29.40 28.49
N LEU A 29 17.37 -30.16 28.47
CA LEU A 29 18.50 -30.06 27.55
C LEU A 29 18.14 -30.24 26.08
N ALA A 30 18.77 -29.44 25.25
CA ALA A 30 18.59 -29.34 23.82
C ALA A 30 18.95 -30.63 23.07
N GLN A 31 18.02 -31.10 22.25
CA GLN A 31 18.34 -31.87 21.03
C GLN A 31 18.04 -30.96 19.83
N GLY A 32 19.02 -30.81 18.93
CA GLY A 32 18.94 -29.97 17.76
C GLY A 32 17.84 -30.44 16.81
N SER A 33 16.76 -29.71 16.78
CA SER A 33 15.74 -29.80 15.75
C SER A 33 15.88 -28.60 14.81
N ARG A 34 15.85 -28.87 13.50
CA ARG A 34 15.71 -27.88 12.45
C ARG A 34 14.61 -26.87 12.85
N PRO A 35 14.77 -25.57 12.57
CA PRO A 35 13.72 -24.61 12.86
C PRO A 35 12.47 -25.06 12.06
N SER A 36 11.48 -25.57 12.76
CA SER A 36 10.17 -25.78 12.17
C SER A 36 9.65 -24.38 11.83
N LYS A 37 9.25 -24.20 10.57
CA LYS A 37 8.54 -23.01 10.13
C LYS A 37 7.38 -22.81 11.10
N ALA A 38 7.43 -21.77 11.93
CA ALA A 38 6.35 -21.46 12.86
C ALA A 38 5.03 -21.49 12.07
N PRO A 39 3.99 -22.17 12.54
CA PRO A 39 2.72 -22.20 11.83
C PRO A 39 2.24 -20.78 11.63
N SER A 40 1.89 -20.41 10.40
CA SER A 40 1.33 -19.10 10.11
C SER A 40 0.10 -18.89 11.00
N SER A 41 0.08 -17.79 11.76
CA SER A 41 -1.08 -17.39 12.56
C SER A 41 -2.24 -16.88 11.69
N VAL A 42 -2.02 -16.74 10.40
CA VAL A 42 -3.02 -16.30 9.43
C VAL A 42 -3.73 -17.51 8.89
N LEU A 43 -5.05 -17.50 8.98
CA LEU A 43 -5.88 -18.51 8.34
C LEU A 43 -5.55 -18.56 6.84
N PRO A 44 -5.44 -19.77 6.25
CA PRO A 44 -5.34 -19.88 4.81
C PRO A 44 -6.49 -19.09 4.19
N THR A 45 -6.19 -18.14 3.33
CA THR A 45 -7.17 -17.21 2.76
C THR A 45 -8.11 -17.88 1.73
N GLY A 46 -8.19 -19.20 1.70
CA GLY A 46 -9.20 -19.91 0.91
C GLY A 46 -10.63 -19.42 1.15
N GLY A 47 -10.86 -18.79 2.32
CA GLY A 47 -12.05 -17.98 2.59
C GLY A 47 -11.83 -16.47 2.37
N GLY A 48 -10.61 -16.01 2.26
CA GLY A 48 -10.22 -14.60 2.20
C GLY A 48 -10.22 -14.00 0.79
N LYS A 49 -11.12 -14.44 -0.06
CA LYS A 49 -11.35 -13.81 -1.38
C LYS A 49 -11.82 -12.35 -1.29
N ALA A 50 -12.18 -11.86 -0.12
CA ALA A 50 -12.54 -10.47 0.13
C ALA A 50 -11.31 -9.56 0.09
N LEU A 51 -10.22 -9.94 0.75
CA LEU A 51 -8.98 -9.16 0.83
C LEU A 51 -8.01 -9.51 -0.30
N LEU A 52 -6.94 -8.69 -0.42
CA LEU A 52 -5.89 -8.89 -1.41
C LEU A 52 -5.09 -10.18 -1.15
N ASP A 53 -4.87 -10.93 -2.22
CA ASP A 53 -3.93 -12.05 -2.26
C ASP A 53 -2.73 -11.67 -3.13
N THR A 54 -1.57 -11.53 -2.52
CA THR A 54 -0.33 -11.15 -3.22
C THR A 54 0.08 -12.15 -4.30
N SER A 55 -0.33 -13.41 -4.16
CA SER A 55 -0.04 -14.45 -5.15
C SER A 55 -0.88 -14.34 -6.42
N ASP A 56 -2.01 -13.61 -6.38
CA ASP A 56 -2.92 -13.37 -7.51
C ASP A 56 -2.99 -11.89 -7.92
N THR A 57 -2.07 -11.05 -7.46
CA THR A 57 -2.11 -9.60 -7.67
C THR A 57 -1.03 -9.12 -8.63
N VAL A 58 -1.37 -8.15 -9.49
CA VAL A 58 -0.43 -7.29 -10.24
C VAL A 58 -0.73 -5.83 -9.96
N ILE A 59 0.30 -4.99 -9.88
CA ILE A 59 0.17 -3.54 -9.66
C ILE A 59 0.38 -2.81 -10.99
N LEU A 60 -0.56 -1.95 -11.35
CA LEU A 60 -0.51 -1.07 -12.51
C LEU A 60 -0.29 0.36 -12.04
N LEU A 61 0.85 0.97 -12.40
CA LEU A 61 1.19 2.35 -12.10
C LEU A 61 1.17 3.16 -13.39
N LEU A 62 0.10 3.91 -13.61
CA LEU A 62 -0.24 4.51 -14.89
C LEU A 62 -0.07 6.03 -14.84
N ASP A 63 0.68 6.57 -15.81
CA ASP A 63 0.75 8.01 -16.05
C ASP A 63 1.15 8.87 -14.83
N HIS A 64 1.95 8.30 -13.93
CA HIS A 64 2.58 9.08 -12.86
C HIS A 64 3.72 9.93 -13.45
N GLN A 65 3.32 10.94 -14.25
CA GLN A 65 4.20 11.74 -15.10
C GLN A 65 4.43 13.13 -14.50
N THR A 66 5.63 13.66 -14.72
CA THR A 66 6.10 14.91 -14.09
C THR A 66 5.24 16.12 -14.48
N GLY A 67 4.71 16.16 -15.69
CA GLY A 67 3.82 17.23 -16.15
C GLY A 67 2.40 17.07 -15.59
N LEU A 68 1.86 15.84 -15.60
CA LEU A 68 0.52 15.57 -15.07
C LEU A 68 0.43 15.83 -13.56
N PHE A 69 1.47 15.58 -12.80
CA PHE A 69 1.51 15.90 -11.37
C PHE A 69 1.22 17.37 -11.07
N GLN A 70 1.60 18.30 -11.95
CA GLN A 70 1.37 19.73 -11.76
C GLN A 70 -0.11 20.11 -11.90
N THR A 71 -0.93 19.24 -12.43
CA THR A 71 -2.38 19.45 -12.61
C THR A 71 -3.24 18.90 -11.48
N VAL A 72 -2.65 18.11 -10.59
CA VAL A 72 -3.35 17.49 -9.45
C VAL A 72 -3.76 18.54 -8.42
N LYS A 73 -5.01 18.48 -7.95
CA LYS A 73 -5.59 19.44 -7.00
C LYS A 73 -6.42 18.82 -5.87
N ASP A 74 -6.74 17.54 -5.98
CA ASP A 74 -7.60 16.80 -5.04
C ASP A 74 -6.83 16.06 -3.96
N VAL A 75 -5.51 15.89 -4.15
CA VAL A 75 -4.61 15.25 -3.20
C VAL A 75 -3.27 16.01 -3.14
N GLU A 76 -2.63 15.98 -1.99
CA GLU A 76 -1.33 16.62 -1.80
C GLU A 76 -0.25 15.86 -2.61
N LEU A 77 0.46 16.58 -3.48
CA LEU A 77 1.39 15.95 -4.43
C LEU A 77 2.52 15.15 -3.75
N ALA A 78 3.05 15.67 -2.65
CA ALA A 78 4.10 14.98 -1.91
C ALA A 78 3.57 13.68 -1.26
N GLU A 79 2.32 13.67 -0.82
CA GLU A 79 1.65 12.48 -0.30
C GLU A 79 1.42 11.46 -1.42
N LEU A 80 0.85 11.87 -2.55
CA LEU A 80 0.64 11.03 -3.72
C LEU A 80 1.95 10.35 -4.14
N ARG A 81 3.05 11.10 -4.29
CA ARG A 81 4.36 10.55 -4.66
C ARG A 81 4.88 9.53 -3.64
N ARG A 82 4.76 9.82 -2.34
CA ARG A 82 5.16 8.86 -1.29
C ARG A 82 4.35 7.57 -1.36
N ASN A 83 3.06 7.68 -1.63
CA ASN A 83 2.15 6.55 -1.75
C ASN A 83 2.50 5.67 -2.97
N VAL A 84 2.86 6.28 -4.10
CA VAL A 84 3.37 5.54 -5.27
C VAL A 84 4.69 4.82 -4.95
N VAL A 85 5.61 5.49 -4.27
CA VAL A 85 6.88 4.88 -3.80
C VAL A 85 6.60 3.70 -2.87
N MET A 86 5.62 3.83 -1.96
CA MET A 86 5.22 2.72 -1.10
C MET A 86 4.73 1.51 -1.92
N LEU A 87 3.87 1.72 -2.91
CA LEU A 87 3.38 0.63 -3.78
C LEU A 87 4.53 -0.05 -4.53
N ALA A 88 5.48 0.72 -5.06
CA ALA A 88 6.66 0.18 -5.75
C ALA A 88 7.54 -0.67 -4.80
N ARG A 89 7.83 -0.17 -3.60
CA ARG A 89 8.60 -0.89 -2.59
C ARG A 89 7.88 -2.15 -2.08
N LEU A 90 6.58 -2.05 -1.86
CA LEU A 90 5.75 -3.20 -1.48
C LEU A 90 5.81 -4.29 -2.54
N ALA A 91 5.67 -3.90 -3.82
CA ALA A 91 5.75 -4.83 -4.94
C ALA A 91 7.08 -5.56 -4.99
N THR A 92 8.19 -4.86 -4.77
CA THR A 92 9.53 -5.44 -4.73
C THR A 92 9.70 -6.40 -3.56
N LEU A 93 9.28 -5.97 -2.36
CA LEU A 93 9.38 -6.78 -1.15
C LEU A 93 8.58 -8.08 -1.24
N LEU A 94 7.36 -8.00 -1.78
CA LEU A 94 6.44 -9.15 -1.88
C LEU A 94 6.46 -9.85 -3.24
N LYS A 95 7.36 -9.44 -4.15
CA LYS A 95 7.53 -10.00 -5.50
C LYS A 95 6.23 -9.96 -6.32
N ILE A 96 5.49 -8.86 -6.20
CA ILE A 96 4.28 -8.61 -6.99
C ILE A 96 4.71 -8.02 -8.34
N PRO A 97 4.25 -8.54 -9.48
CA PRO A 97 4.51 -7.93 -10.78
C PRO A 97 4.02 -6.48 -10.84
N VAL A 98 4.80 -5.61 -11.49
CA VAL A 98 4.45 -4.19 -11.72
C VAL A 98 4.47 -3.93 -13.23
N ILE A 99 3.43 -3.28 -13.73
CA ILE A 99 3.37 -2.80 -15.11
C ILE A 99 3.14 -1.30 -15.09
N THR A 100 3.89 -0.58 -15.89
CA THR A 100 3.80 0.87 -16.02
C THR A 100 3.54 1.26 -17.47
N SER A 101 2.90 2.40 -17.66
CA SER A 101 2.73 3.03 -18.96
C SER A 101 2.69 4.54 -18.80
N ALA A 102 2.99 5.28 -19.85
CA ALA A 102 2.93 6.73 -19.91
C ALA A 102 2.16 7.20 -21.14
N SER A 103 1.33 8.22 -20.97
CA SER A 103 0.59 8.88 -22.05
C SER A 103 1.43 10.04 -22.60
N GLU A 104 1.81 9.95 -23.89
CA GLU A 104 2.56 11.02 -24.57
C GLU A 104 3.75 11.57 -23.74
N PRO A 105 4.72 10.71 -23.34
CA PRO A 105 5.81 11.14 -22.45
C PRO A 105 6.77 12.16 -23.04
N GLY A 106 6.76 12.33 -24.38
CA GLY A 106 7.50 13.37 -25.08
C GLY A 106 6.77 14.71 -25.18
N GLY A 107 5.51 14.77 -24.74
CA GLY A 107 4.66 15.95 -24.75
C GLY A 107 4.57 16.64 -23.38
N PRO A 108 3.52 17.47 -23.16
CA PRO A 108 3.32 18.20 -21.92
C PRO A 108 3.18 17.33 -20.67
N ASN A 109 2.74 16.08 -20.84
CA ASN A 109 2.60 15.14 -19.73
C ASN A 109 3.95 14.79 -19.07
N GLY A 110 5.03 14.83 -19.84
CA GLY A 110 6.38 14.54 -19.39
C GLY A 110 6.65 13.06 -19.12
N PRO A 111 7.84 12.69 -18.69
CA PRO A 111 8.20 11.32 -18.38
C PRO A 111 7.59 10.83 -17.07
N LEU A 112 7.56 9.51 -16.88
CA LEU A 112 7.21 8.89 -15.59
C LEU A 112 8.17 9.34 -14.48
N MET A 113 7.67 9.41 -13.25
CA MET A 113 8.52 9.62 -12.08
C MET A 113 9.55 8.48 -11.96
N PRO A 114 10.86 8.81 -11.84
CA PRO A 114 11.91 7.80 -11.86
C PRO A 114 11.87 6.83 -10.69
N GLU A 115 11.32 7.25 -9.56
CA GLU A 115 11.24 6.46 -8.33
C GLU A 115 10.46 5.14 -8.51
N ILE A 116 9.56 5.07 -9.50
CA ILE A 116 8.85 3.80 -9.79
C ILE A 116 9.85 2.71 -10.16
N HIS A 117 10.73 2.98 -11.12
CA HIS A 117 11.73 2.01 -11.57
C HIS A 117 12.92 1.89 -10.61
N GLU A 118 13.21 2.92 -9.83
CA GLU A 118 14.20 2.86 -8.76
C GLU A 118 13.81 1.84 -7.68
N PHE A 119 12.54 1.89 -7.21
CA PHE A 119 12.06 1.04 -6.14
C PHE A 119 11.35 -0.25 -6.60
N ALA A 120 10.98 -0.31 -7.87
CA ALA A 120 10.49 -1.54 -8.53
C ALA A 120 11.27 -1.78 -9.83
N PRO A 121 12.57 -2.18 -9.76
CA PRO A 121 13.40 -2.38 -10.95
C PRO A 121 12.90 -3.51 -11.85
N HIS A 122 12.01 -4.36 -11.37
CA HIS A 122 11.34 -5.40 -12.13
C HIS A 122 10.07 -4.92 -12.86
N ALA A 123 9.70 -3.64 -12.72
CA ALA A 123 8.54 -3.07 -13.40
C ALA A 123 8.72 -3.09 -14.92
N VAL A 124 7.70 -3.60 -15.61
CA VAL A 124 7.65 -3.64 -17.07
C VAL A 124 7.00 -2.37 -17.58
N TYR A 125 7.75 -1.57 -18.33
CA TYR A 125 7.21 -0.41 -19.03
C TYR A 125 6.62 -0.83 -20.37
N VAL A 126 5.36 -0.48 -20.63
CA VAL A 126 4.68 -0.70 -21.92
C VAL A 126 4.39 0.65 -22.56
N PRO A 127 5.04 0.98 -23.70
CA PRO A 127 4.79 2.23 -24.39
C PRO A 127 3.41 2.23 -25.05
N ARG A 128 2.72 3.37 -24.99
CA ARG A 128 1.49 3.63 -25.76
C ARG A 128 1.79 4.37 -27.07
N LYS A 129 0.84 4.28 -28.01
CA LYS A 129 0.93 4.87 -29.35
C LYS A 129 -0.11 5.98 -29.56
N GLY A 130 -0.49 6.67 -28.46
CA GLY A 130 -1.49 7.74 -28.45
C GLY A 130 -2.81 7.36 -27.76
N GLU A 131 -2.97 6.11 -27.33
CA GLU A 131 -4.16 5.69 -26.60
C GLU A 131 -4.29 6.45 -25.26
N VAL A 132 -5.45 7.05 -25.04
CA VAL A 132 -5.79 7.70 -23.76
C VAL A 132 -6.02 6.64 -22.68
N ASN A 133 -6.74 5.60 -23.03
CA ASN A 133 -6.97 4.44 -22.18
C ASN A 133 -5.87 3.40 -22.41
N SER A 134 -5.12 3.06 -21.40
CA SER A 134 -4.07 2.01 -21.53
C SER A 134 -4.66 0.64 -21.90
N TRP A 135 -5.93 0.39 -21.63
CA TRP A 135 -6.60 -0.87 -21.98
C TRP A 135 -6.91 -0.99 -23.47
N ASP A 136 -6.89 0.13 -24.24
CA ASP A 136 -7.01 0.12 -25.70
C ASP A 136 -5.69 -0.28 -26.40
N ASN A 137 -4.59 -0.38 -25.65
CA ASN A 137 -3.31 -0.83 -26.17
C ASN A 137 -3.16 -2.36 -26.01
N GLU A 138 -3.07 -3.08 -27.13
CA GLU A 138 -2.99 -4.55 -27.17
C GLU A 138 -1.78 -5.09 -26.40
N ASP A 139 -0.62 -4.45 -26.50
CA ASP A 139 0.60 -4.89 -25.85
C ASP A 139 0.48 -4.73 -24.32
N PHE A 140 -0.21 -3.68 -23.87
CA PHE A 140 -0.52 -3.47 -22.46
C PHE A 140 -1.41 -4.59 -21.91
N VAL A 141 -2.54 -4.84 -22.54
CA VAL A 141 -3.49 -5.90 -22.15
C VAL A 141 -2.81 -7.27 -22.18
N LYS A 142 -2.03 -7.56 -23.24
CA LYS A 142 -1.25 -8.79 -23.37
C LYS A 142 -0.26 -8.94 -22.21
N THR A 143 0.47 -7.88 -21.85
CA THR A 143 1.42 -7.88 -20.73
C THR A 143 0.72 -8.15 -19.40
N VAL A 144 -0.42 -7.51 -19.14
CA VAL A 144 -1.24 -7.77 -17.93
C VAL A 144 -1.67 -9.21 -17.89
N ARG A 145 -2.23 -9.75 -18.98
CA ARG A 145 -2.70 -11.15 -19.05
C ARG A 145 -1.56 -12.16 -18.90
N ALA A 146 -0.36 -11.85 -19.40
CA ALA A 146 0.81 -12.71 -19.31
C ALA A 146 1.29 -12.93 -17.87
N THR A 147 0.93 -12.04 -16.91
CA THR A 147 1.20 -12.25 -15.49
C THR A 147 0.43 -13.43 -14.91
N GLY A 148 -0.64 -13.88 -15.55
CA GLY A 148 -1.56 -14.93 -15.05
C GLY A 148 -2.42 -14.50 -13.87
N ARG A 149 -2.26 -13.27 -13.37
CA ARG A 149 -2.96 -12.74 -12.20
C ARG A 149 -4.38 -12.29 -12.55
N LYS A 150 -5.29 -12.36 -11.58
CA LYS A 150 -6.70 -12.00 -11.74
C LYS A 150 -7.11 -10.77 -10.94
N THR A 151 -6.25 -10.29 -10.07
CA THR A 151 -6.48 -9.11 -9.22
C THR A 151 -5.54 -7.98 -9.67
N LEU A 152 -6.11 -6.83 -9.99
CA LEU A 152 -5.38 -5.62 -10.36
C LEU A 152 -5.46 -4.60 -9.25
N ILE A 153 -4.32 -4.04 -8.85
CA ILE A 153 -4.22 -2.81 -8.07
C ILE A 153 -3.82 -1.71 -9.05
N ILE A 154 -4.66 -0.71 -9.25
CA ILE A 154 -4.43 0.36 -10.23
C ILE A 154 -4.29 1.69 -9.50
N ALA A 155 -3.25 2.45 -9.82
CA ALA A 155 -3.06 3.83 -9.43
C ALA A 155 -2.54 4.66 -10.63
N GLY A 156 -2.80 5.96 -10.66
CA GLY A 156 -2.35 6.80 -11.77
C GLY A 156 -2.88 8.23 -11.76
N VAL A 157 -2.42 9.01 -12.72
CA VAL A 157 -2.80 10.41 -12.91
C VAL A 157 -3.22 10.64 -14.37
N TRP A 158 -4.50 10.97 -14.64
CA TRP A 158 -5.59 11.35 -13.72
C TRP A 158 -6.42 10.15 -13.30
N THR A 159 -6.94 10.19 -12.08
CA THR A 159 -7.85 9.16 -11.57
C THR A 159 -9.07 8.98 -12.47
N SER A 160 -9.68 10.09 -12.92
CA SER A 160 -10.89 10.12 -13.75
C SER A 160 -10.70 9.66 -15.19
N VAL A 161 -9.48 9.44 -15.64
CA VAL A 161 -9.14 9.02 -17.01
C VAL A 161 -8.24 7.79 -16.97
N CYS A 162 -6.98 8.02 -16.63
CA CYS A 162 -5.91 7.02 -16.75
C CYS A 162 -6.05 5.85 -15.78
N VAL A 163 -6.78 6.03 -14.67
CA VAL A 163 -7.16 4.94 -13.76
C VAL A 163 -8.55 4.41 -14.09
N MET A 164 -9.53 5.31 -14.27
CA MET A 164 -10.92 4.92 -14.37
C MET A 164 -11.19 4.08 -15.62
N PHE A 165 -10.69 4.49 -16.79
CA PHE A 165 -11.00 3.79 -18.03
C PHE A 165 -10.46 2.36 -18.03
N PRO A 166 -9.16 2.13 -17.79
CA PRO A 166 -8.64 0.76 -17.73
C PRO A 166 -9.22 -0.05 -16.58
N ALA A 167 -9.61 0.58 -15.46
CA ALA A 167 -10.25 -0.12 -14.36
C ALA A 167 -11.65 -0.66 -14.74
N LEU A 168 -12.43 0.12 -15.46
CA LEU A 168 -13.75 -0.29 -15.94
C LEU A 168 -13.66 -1.42 -16.98
N ASP A 169 -12.74 -1.30 -17.94
CA ASP A 169 -12.56 -2.30 -18.99
C ASP A 169 -11.96 -3.60 -18.41
N ALA A 170 -10.99 -3.50 -17.52
CA ALA A 170 -10.45 -4.67 -16.81
C ALA A 170 -11.53 -5.38 -15.99
N LYS A 171 -12.41 -4.60 -15.31
CA LYS A 171 -13.54 -5.17 -14.58
C LYS A 171 -14.49 -5.90 -15.52
N ALA A 172 -14.83 -5.31 -16.66
CA ALA A 172 -15.65 -5.95 -17.70
C ALA A 172 -14.98 -7.20 -18.27
N ALA A 173 -13.65 -7.22 -18.36
CA ALA A 173 -12.85 -8.37 -18.79
C ALA A 173 -12.69 -9.47 -17.72
N GLY A 174 -13.36 -9.33 -16.56
CA GLY A 174 -13.43 -10.34 -15.50
C GLY A 174 -12.33 -10.27 -14.43
N PHE A 175 -11.54 -9.21 -14.39
CA PHE A 175 -10.58 -8.98 -13.31
C PHE A 175 -11.26 -8.49 -12.02
N LYS A 176 -10.68 -8.80 -10.87
CA LYS A 176 -10.96 -8.10 -9.62
C LYS A 176 -10.08 -6.84 -9.59
N VAL A 177 -10.68 -5.68 -9.48
CA VAL A 177 -9.97 -4.41 -9.64
C VAL A 177 -10.08 -3.56 -8.39
N TYR A 178 -8.94 -3.14 -7.86
CA TYR A 178 -8.78 -2.18 -6.78
C TYR A 178 -8.19 -0.88 -7.34
N ALA A 179 -8.84 0.26 -7.09
CA ALA A 179 -8.35 1.59 -7.44
C ALA A 179 -7.80 2.28 -6.19
N VAL A 180 -6.50 2.60 -6.18
CA VAL A 180 -5.82 3.20 -5.03
C VAL A 180 -5.95 4.72 -5.11
N MET A 181 -6.89 5.28 -4.34
CA MET A 181 -7.32 6.67 -4.48
C MET A 181 -6.25 7.68 -4.02
N ASP A 182 -5.50 7.37 -2.97
CA ASP A 182 -4.45 8.23 -2.41
C ASP A 182 -3.06 8.06 -3.09
N ALA A 183 -2.94 7.14 -4.06
CA ALA A 183 -1.82 7.04 -5.00
C ALA A 183 -2.23 7.48 -6.42
N SER A 184 -3.39 8.11 -6.55
CA SER A 184 -3.96 8.66 -7.78
C SER A 184 -4.35 10.12 -7.53
N GLY A 185 -4.54 10.90 -8.59
CA GLY A 185 -4.92 12.30 -8.44
C GLY A 185 -5.65 12.85 -9.65
N ASP A 186 -6.46 13.88 -9.41
CA ASP A 186 -7.30 14.53 -10.40
C ASP A 186 -7.12 16.07 -10.42
N PRO A 187 -7.48 16.74 -11.52
CA PRO A 187 -7.43 18.21 -11.58
C PRO A 187 -8.52 18.91 -10.75
N SER A 188 -9.48 18.17 -10.18
CA SER A 188 -10.49 18.70 -9.28
C SER A 188 -11.10 17.64 -8.39
N ASP A 189 -11.52 18.06 -7.18
CA ASP A 189 -12.27 17.24 -6.24
C ASP A 189 -13.60 16.67 -6.86
N LEU A 190 -14.25 17.45 -7.73
CA LEU A 190 -15.45 16.97 -8.42
C LEU A 190 -15.15 15.78 -9.36
N ALA A 191 -14.02 15.82 -10.09
CA ALA A 191 -13.60 14.72 -10.96
C ALA A 191 -13.33 13.46 -10.14
N SER A 192 -12.62 13.59 -9.03
CA SER A 192 -12.32 12.48 -8.11
C SER A 192 -13.60 11.87 -7.52
N ARG A 193 -14.53 12.68 -7.02
CA ARG A 193 -15.81 12.21 -6.45
C ARG A 193 -16.69 11.51 -7.47
N THR A 194 -16.79 12.04 -8.69
CA THR A 194 -17.59 11.40 -9.74
C THR A 194 -16.96 10.09 -10.19
N THR A 195 -15.64 10.00 -10.23
CA THR A 195 -14.91 8.77 -10.51
C THR A 195 -15.16 7.71 -9.42
N LEU A 196 -15.10 8.11 -8.15
CA LEU A 196 -15.39 7.23 -7.02
C LEU A 196 -16.81 6.62 -7.11
N ALA A 197 -17.80 7.44 -7.47
CA ALA A 197 -19.16 6.98 -7.68
C ALA A 197 -19.26 5.96 -8.85
N ARG A 198 -18.57 6.21 -9.97
CA ARG A 198 -18.52 5.27 -11.10
C ARG A 198 -17.81 3.96 -10.74
N PHE A 199 -16.74 3.99 -9.97
CA PHE A 199 -16.08 2.79 -9.47
C PHE A 199 -17.04 1.93 -8.67
N ALA A 200 -17.75 2.52 -7.70
CA ALA A 200 -18.72 1.80 -6.87
C ALA A 200 -19.82 1.15 -7.71
N GLN A 201 -20.39 1.88 -8.68
CA GLN A 201 -21.41 1.37 -9.59
C GLN A 201 -20.92 0.21 -10.46
N ALA A 202 -19.68 0.28 -10.93
CA ALA A 202 -19.09 -0.75 -11.79
C ALA A 202 -18.54 -1.97 -11.00
N GLY A 203 -18.50 -1.90 -9.69
CA GLY A 203 -17.91 -2.93 -8.83
C GLY A 203 -16.37 -2.95 -8.87
N VAL A 204 -15.76 -1.84 -9.24
CA VAL A 204 -14.34 -1.55 -8.94
C VAL A 204 -14.25 -1.20 -7.45
N ILE A 205 -13.23 -1.65 -6.77
CA ILE A 205 -13.08 -1.50 -5.31
C ILE A 205 -12.14 -0.31 -5.04
N PRO A 206 -12.65 0.85 -4.59
CA PRO A 206 -11.80 1.93 -4.14
C PRO A 206 -11.07 1.52 -2.85
N THR A 207 -9.80 1.88 -2.77
CA THR A 207 -8.96 1.57 -1.60
C THR A 207 -7.92 2.66 -1.37
N SER A 208 -7.12 2.52 -0.31
CA SER A 208 -5.98 3.38 0.00
C SER A 208 -4.69 2.59 0.08
N THR A 209 -3.55 3.26 -0.02
CA THR A 209 -2.24 2.64 0.14
C THR A 209 -2.07 1.96 1.50
N ASN A 210 -2.60 2.58 2.57
CA ASN A 210 -2.58 1.96 3.89
C ASN A 210 -3.42 0.67 3.96
N ALA A 211 -4.57 0.63 3.31
CA ALA A 211 -5.38 -0.57 3.21
C ALA A 211 -4.66 -1.67 2.39
N VAL A 212 -4.11 -1.33 1.23
CA VAL A 212 -3.30 -2.25 0.40
C VAL A 212 -2.14 -2.83 1.21
N LEU A 213 -1.38 -1.99 1.91
CA LEU A 213 -0.28 -2.43 2.77
C LEU A 213 -0.77 -3.38 3.87
N SER A 214 -1.86 -3.05 4.54
CA SER A 214 -2.40 -3.84 5.65
C SER A 214 -3.01 -5.16 5.19
N GLU A 215 -3.73 -5.15 4.07
CA GLU A 215 -4.30 -6.36 3.46
C GLU A 215 -3.22 -7.34 2.99
N THR A 216 -2.09 -6.83 2.51
CA THR A 216 -0.96 -7.67 2.05
C THR A 216 -0.04 -8.07 3.20
N HIS A 217 0.05 -7.27 4.25
CA HIS A 217 0.84 -7.57 5.46
C HIS A 217 0.24 -8.73 6.25
N ARG A 218 -1.05 -8.70 6.53
CA ARG A 218 -1.86 -9.75 7.18
C ARG A 218 -1.45 -10.11 8.61
N THR A 219 -0.18 -10.23 8.91
CA THR A 219 0.32 -10.65 10.23
C THR A 219 1.73 -10.13 10.49
N TRP A 220 1.96 -9.70 11.72
CA TRP A 220 3.30 -9.37 12.20
C TRP A 220 4.19 -10.62 12.38
N ASN A 221 3.61 -11.81 12.39
CA ASN A 221 4.32 -13.08 12.51
C ASN A 221 4.73 -13.59 11.10
N ARG A 222 5.62 -12.85 10.44
CA ARG A 222 6.18 -13.21 9.13
C ARG A 222 7.60 -12.66 8.96
N PRO A 223 8.44 -13.27 8.12
CA PRO A 223 9.83 -12.83 7.94
C PRO A 223 9.98 -11.38 7.49
N GLU A 224 9.06 -10.90 6.65
CA GLU A 224 9.11 -9.55 6.07
C GLU A 224 8.51 -8.47 7.00
N ALA A 225 8.03 -8.82 8.20
CA ALA A 225 7.31 -7.89 9.08
C ALA A 225 8.10 -6.60 9.39
N ALA A 226 9.42 -6.71 9.62
CA ALA A 226 10.26 -5.54 9.89
C ALA A 226 10.37 -4.60 8.69
N GLU A 227 10.45 -5.12 7.48
CA GLU A 227 10.50 -4.32 6.26
C GLU A 227 9.13 -3.72 5.93
N LEU A 228 8.05 -4.48 6.14
CA LEU A 228 6.68 -3.96 6.03
C LEU A 228 6.42 -2.83 7.03
N ALA A 229 6.93 -2.95 8.27
CA ALA A 229 6.82 -1.89 9.27
C ALA A 229 7.39 -0.55 8.79
N LYS A 230 8.50 -0.56 8.04
CA LYS A 230 9.09 0.66 7.47
C LYS A 230 8.17 1.31 6.42
N LEU A 231 7.39 0.52 5.67
CA LEU A 231 6.47 1.03 4.67
C LEU A 231 5.29 1.79 5.30
N TYR A 232 4.85 1.41 6.51
CA TYR A 232 3.83 2.19 7.23
C TYR A 232 4.30 3.62 7.52
N GLY A 233 5.60 3.85 7.73
CA GLY A 233 6.15 5.18 7.89
C GLY A 233 5.99 6.10 6.68
N LEU A 234 5.84 5.54 5.47
CA LEU A 234 5.58 6.30 4.25
C LEU A 234 4.11 6.74 4.15
N VAL A 235 3.17 5.86 4.48
CA VAL A 235 1.72 6.13 4.36
C VAL A 235 1.10 6.73 5.61
N ALA A 236 1.76 6.60 6.75
CA ALA A 236 1.31 7.12 8.04
C ALA A 236 2.49 7.76 8.81
N PRO A 237 3.05 8.87 8.34
CA PRO A 237 4.23 9.49 8.96
C PRO A 237 3.98 9.90 10.42
N ASN A 238 2.76 10.26 10.78
CA ASN A 238 2.40 10.56 12.17
C ASN A 238 2.51 9.34 13.08
N TYR A 239 2.20 8.15 12.58
CA TYR A 239 2.39 6.90 13.32
C TYR A 239 3.87 6.56 13.50
N ALA A 240 4.70 6.83 12.49
CA ALA A 240 6.15 6.68 12.61
C ALA A 240 6.73 7.59 13.70
N ALA A 241 6.25 8.84 13.80
CA ALA A 241 6.65 9.77 14.86
C ALA A 241 6.25 9.28 16.27
N VAL A 242 5.07 8.67 16.41
CA VAL A 242 4.64 8.04 17.67
C VAL A 242 5.56 6.87 18.05
N ALA A 243 5.90 6.01 17.11
CA ALA A 243 6.80 4.88 17.33
C ALA A 243 8.21 5.36 17.72
N GLU A 244 8.73 6.39 17.07
CA GLU A 244 10.02 7.01 17.43
C GLU A 244 9.99 7.62 18.84
N SER A 245 8.94 8.36 19.16
CA SER A 245 8.77 8.95 20.50
C SER A 245 8.73 7.87 21.59
N TYR A 246 8.01 6.79 21.35
CA TYR A 246 7.97 5.64 22.27
C TYR A 246 9.37 5.03 22.45
N GLN A 247 10.11 4.81 21.36
CA GLN A 247 11.45 4.25 21.43
C GLN A 247 12.41 5.13 22.26
N LYS A 248 12.38 6.44 22.02
CA LYS A 248 13.18 7.40 22.80
C LYS A 248 12.84 7.37 24.29
N ALA A 249 11.55 7.28 24.63
CA ALA A 249 11.13 7.15 26.03
C ALA A 249 11.65 5.87 26.68
N GLN A 250 11.65 4.74 25.98
CA GLN A 250 12.23 3.49 26.46
C GLN A 250 13.75 3.60 26.69
N ASP A 251 14.46 4.29 25.85
CA ASP A 251 15.91 4.49 25.98
C ASP A 251 16.27 5.34 27.20
N VAL A 252 15.49 6.39 27.49
CA VAL A 252 15.64 7.19 28.72
C VAL A 252 15.46 6.32 29.98
N ILE A 253 14.41 5.49 30.01
CA ILE A 253 14.17 4.59 31.15
C ILE A 253 15.33 3.60 31.36
N LYS A 254 15.91 3.07 30.27
CA LYS A 254 17.07 2.16 30.36
C LYS A 254 18.32 2.86 30.88
N GLN A 255 18.53 4.13 30.51
CA GLN A 255 19.68 4.92 31.00
C GLN A 255 19.58 5.24 32.50
N GLN A 256 18.37 5.48 33.00
CA GLN A 256 18.13 5.75 34.42
C GLN A 256 18.30 4.52 35.34
N LYS A 257 18.32 3.32 34.75
CA LYS A 257 18.50 2.05 35.50
C LYS A 257 19.95 1.56 35.53
N LYS A 258 20.87 2.27 34.90
CA LYS A 258 22.32 2.05 34.94
C LYS A 258 22.98 2.99 35.96
#